data_378166f994413727c36e58bad3dc5caf
#
_entry.id   378166f994413727c36e58bad3dc5caf
#
_cell.length_a   1.000
_cell.length_b   1.000
_cell.length_c   1.000
_cell.angle_alpha   90.00
_cell.angle_beta   90.00
_cell.angle_gamma   90.00
#
_symmetry.space_group_name_H-M   'P 1'
#
loop_
_entity.id
_entity.type
_entity.pdbx_description
1 polymer ?
#
loop_
_entity_poly.entity_id
_entity_poly.type
_entity_poly.pdbx_seq_one_letter_code
_entity_poly.pdbx_strand_id
1 'polypeptide(L)'
;MAAGQVHNSLGFIGQIETALVQQDNQLQELEAQSHRARDAYLDVHHKADAMEKMIDKLEEEHRQILNRAEQREADEWANRRR
;
A
#
# COMPACT_ATOMS: atom_id res chain seq x y z
N MET A 1 54.98 -21.91 -12.08
CA MET A 1 55.26 -22.69 -10.87
C MET A 1 53.96 -23.01 -10.15
N ALA A 2 53.78 -24.23 -9.70
CA ALA A 2 52.51 -24.68 -9.10
C ALA A 2 52.07 -23.85 -7.88
N ALA A 3 53.01 -23.47 -7.00
CA ALA A 3 52.70 -22.70 -5.81
C ALA A 3 52.14 -21.28 -6.11
N GLY A 4 52.68 -20.60 -7.13
CA GLY A 4 52.18 -19.30 -7.55
C GLY A 4 50.81 -19.39 -8.18
N GLN A 5 50.53 -20.45 -8.95
CA GLN A 5 49.20 -20.65 -9.55
C GLN A 5 48.16 -20.99 -8.48
N VAL A 6 48.49 -21.81 -7.49
CA VAL A 6 47.58 -22.11 -6.38
C VAL A 6 47.27 -20.85 -5.58
N HIS A 7 48.28 -20.02 -5.29
CA HIS A 7 48.06 -18.78 -4.59
C HIS A 7 47.14 -17.83 -5.36
N ASN A 8 47.36 -17.69 -6.67
CA ASN A 8 46.49 -16.86 -7.53
C ASN A 8 45.06 -17.42 -7.60
N SER A 9 44.90 -18.73 -7.64
CA SER A 9 43.59 -19.37 -7.64
C SER A 9 42.85 -19.15 -6.34
N LEU A 10 43.53 -19.23 -5.19
CA LEU A 10 42.91 -18.95 -3.91
C LEU A 10 42.50 -17.50 -3.76
N GLY A 11 43.35 -16.57 -4.26
CA GLY A 11 43.00 -15.13 -4.29
C GLY A 11 41.80 -14.86 -5.16
N PHE A 12 41.68 -15.52 -6.31
CA PHE A 12 40.56 -15.40 -7.23
C PHE A 12 39.27 -15.95 -6.62
N ILE A 13 39.33 -17.12 -5.97
CA ILE A 13 38.20 -17.70 -5.24
C ILE A 13 37.73 -16.74 -4.14
N GLY A 14 38.65 -16.17 -3.36
CA GLY A 14 38.33 -15.18 -2.34
C GLY A 14 37.62 -13.96 -2.90
N GLN A 15 38.02 -13.49 -4.06
CA GLN A 15 37.36 -12.37 -4.73
C GLN A 15 35.94 -12.74 -5.16
N ILE A 16 35.73 -13.95 -5.67
CA ILE A 16 34.41 -14.44 -6.05
C ILE A 16 33.51 -14.55 -4.83
N GLU A 17 34.01 -15.13 -3.73
CA GLU A 17 33.25 -15.25 -2.49
C GLU A 17 32.82 -13.88 -1.95
N THR A 18 33.75 -12.91 -1.97
CA THR A 18 33.43 -11.53 -1.55
C THR A 18 32.34 -10.91 -2.44
N ALA A 19 32.45 -11.11 -3.76
CA ALA A 19 31.44 -10.61 -4.72
C ALA A 19 30.07 -11.25 -4.48
N LEU A 20 30.02 -12.54 -4.19
CA LEU A 20 28.77 -13.26 -3.89
C LEU A 20 28.12 -12.74 -2.61
N VAL A 21 28.91 -12.49 -1.57
CA VAL A 21 28.41 -11.91 -0.32
C VAL A 21 27.85 -10.51 -0.57
N GLN A 22 28.55 -9.69 -1.34
CA GLN A 22 28.08 -8.34 -1.69
C GLN A 22 26.77 -8.40 -2.48
N GLN A 23 26.67 -9.31 -3.46
CA GLN A 23 25.44 -9.49 -4.22
C GLN A 23 24.28 -9.93 -3.33
N ASP A 24 24.53 -10.87 -2.43
CA ASP A 24 23.51 -11.33 -1.49
C ASP A 24 23.01 -10.20 -0.59
N ASN A 25 23.93 -9.39 -0.07
CA ASN A 25 23.60 -8.21 0.73
C ASN A 25 22.78 -7.19 -0.08
N GLN A 26 23.13 -6.98 -1.35
CA GLN A 26 22.39 -6.10 -2.23
C GLN A 26 20.97 -6.63 -2.50
N LEU A 27 20.83 -7.93 -2.72
CA LEU A 27 19.53 -8.57 -2.89
C LEU A 27 18.65 -8.40 -1.66
N GLN A 28 19.21 -8.65 -0.48
CA GLN A 28 18.49 -8.48 0.77
C GLN A 28 18.02 -7.03 0.96
N GLU A 29 18.88 -6.08 0.63
CA GLU A 29 18.53 -4.65 0.71
C GLU A 29 17.41 -4.29 -0.28
N LEU A 30 17.49 -4.79 -1.51
CA LEU A 30 16.46 -4.57 -2.51
C LEU A 30 15.12 -5.20 -2.11
N GLU A 31 15.15 -6.40 -1.54
CA GLU A 31 13.96 -7.06 -1.01
C GLU A 31 13.34 -6.25 0.12
N ALA A 32 14.16 -5.74 1.04
CA ALA A 32 13.69 -4.90 2.13
C ALA A 32 13.07 -3.60 1.62
N GLN A 33 13.68 -2.96 0.63
CA GLN A 33 13.12 -1.76 -0.01
C GLN A 33 11.80 -2.08 -0.71
N SER A 34 11.72 -3.20 -1.41
CA SER A 34 10.50 -3.64 -2.07
C SER A 34 9.37 -3.87 -1.08
N HIS A 35 9.64 -4.52 0.04
CA HIS A 35 8.65 -4.73 1.10
C HIS A 35 8.18 -3.41 1.71
N ARG A 36 9.10 -2.50 1.99
CA ARG A 36 8.75 -1.17 2.53
C ARG A 36 7.88 -0.38 1.55
N ALA A 37 8.23 -0.41 0.27
CA ALA A 37 7.45 0.25 -0.77
C ALA A 37 6.04 -0.34 -0.90
N ARG A 38 5.94 -1.66 -0.83
CA ARG A 38 4.65 -2.37 -0.86
C ARG A 38 3.80 -2.02 0.35
N ASP A 39 4.38 -2.04 1.54
CA ASP A 39 3.67 -1.70 2.78
C ASP A 39 3.18 -0.26 2.75
N ALA A 40 4.00 0.68 2.28
CA ALA A 40 3.61 2.07 2.11
C ALA A 40 2.46 2.21 1.10
N TYR A 41 2.53 1.51 -0.01
CA TYR A 41 1.46 1.50 -1.01
C TYR A 41 0.15 0.97 -0.43
N LEU A 42 0.20 -0.17 0.27
CA LEU A 42 -0.99 -0.76 0.89
C LEU A 42 -1.58 0.15 1.96
N ASP A 43 -0.75 0.82 2.75
CA ASP A 43 -1.20 1.76 3.77
C ASP A 43 -1.97 2.93 3.15
N VAL A 44 -1.42 3.54 2.09
CA VAL A 44 -2.08 4.62 1.35
C VAL A 44 -3.39 4.13 0.72
N HIS A 45 -3.37 2.93 0.14
CA HIS A 45 -4.55 2.34 -0.49
C HIS A 45 -5.67 2.08 0.52
N HIS A 46 -5.33 1.53 1.68
CA HIS A 46 -6.29 1.30 2.76
C HIS A 46 -6.89 2.60 3.30
N LYS A 47 -6.07 3.64 3.43
CA LYS A 47 -6.55 4.97 3.84
C LYS A 47 -7.50 5.57 2.82
N ALA A 48 -7.18 5.43 1.53
CA ALA A 48 -8.06 5.90 0.45
C ALA A 48 -9.39 5.17 0.45
N ASP A 49 -9.38 3.84 0.62
CA ASP A 49 -10.60 3.03 0.73
C ASP A 49 -11.45 3.43 1.93
N ALA A 50 -10.82 3.67 3.08
CA ALA A 50 -11.53 4.12 4.27
C ALA A 50 -12.19 5.48 4.06
N MET A 51 -11.50 6.40 3.40
CA MET A 51 -12.05 7.71 3.07
C MET A 51 -13.22 7.61 2.09
N GLU A 52 -13.11 6.75 1.08
CA GLU A 52 -14.18 6.51 0.12
C GLU A 52 -15.44 5.98 0.81
N LYS A 53 -15.28 5.01 1.70
CA LYS A 53 -16.39 4.47 2.50
C LYS A 53 -17.02 5.52 3.39
N MET A 54 -16.21 6.41 3.97
CA MET A 54 -16.71 7.51 4.78
C MET A 54 -17.55 8.50 3.94
N ILE A 55 -17.06 8.85 2.75
CA ILE A 55 -17.77 9.70 1.81
C ILE A 55 -19.11 9.07 1.42
N ASP A 56 -19.11 7.81 1.06
CA ASP A 56 -20.32 7.08 0.69
C ASP A 56 -21.35 7.08 1.83
N LYS A 57 -20.90 6.89 3.05
CA LYS A 57 -21.74 6.93 4.24
C LYS A 57 -22.34 8.32 4.44
N LEU A 58 -21.55 9.37 4.30
CA LEU A 58 -22.01 10.75 4.44
C LEU A 58 -23.02 11.11 3.35
N GLU A 59 -22.78 10.68 2.12
CA GLU A 59 -23.72 10.89 1.02
C GLU A 59 -25.05 10.18 1.26
N GLU A 60 -25.01 8.96 1.78
CA GLU A 60 -26.23 8.22 2.12
C GLU A 60 -27.00 8.88 3.26
N GLU A 61 -26.32 9.32 4.31
CA GLU A 61 -26.95 10.04 5.41
C GLU A 61 -27.59 11.33 4.93
N HIS A 62 -26.90 12.06 4.05
CA HIS A 62 -27.43 13.29 3.44
C HIS A 62 -28.69 13.00 2.63
N ARG A 63 -28.69 11.96 1.83
CA ARG A 63 -29.84 11.52 1.04
C ARG A 63 -31.03 11.20 1.92
N GLN A 64 -30.80 10.49 3.02
CA GLN A 64 -31.86 10.17 3.99
C GLN A 64 -32.45 11.42 4.63
N ILE A 65 -31.61 12.40 4.97
CA ILE A 65 -32.07 13.67 5.55
C ILE A 65 -32.96 14.41 4.54
N LEU A 66 -32.54 14.51 3.29
CA LEU A 66 -33.33 15.13 2.23
C LEU A 66 -34.65 14.42 2.00
N ASN A 67 -34.64 13.10 1.96
CA ASN A 67 -35.86 12.31 1.77
C ASN A 67 -36.85 12.53 2.90
N ARG A 68 -36.38 12.58 4.15
CA ARG A 68 -37.23 12.85 5.31
C ARG A 68 -37.82 14.24 5.27
N ALA A 69 -37.02 15.24 4.85
CA ALA A 69 -37.50 16.61 4.70
C ALA A 69 -38.58 16.72 3.64
N GLU A 70 -38.39 16.08 2.48
CA GLU A 70 -39.38 16.04 1.40
C GLU A 70 -40.65 15.34 1.84
N GLN A 71 -40.54 14.26 2.59
CA GLN A 71 -41.69 13.53 3.09
C GLN A 71 -42.49 14.36 4.11
N ARG A 72 -41.81 15.10 4.98
CA ARG A 72 -42.48 16.01 5.92
C ARG A 72 -43.23 17.12 5.18
N GLU A 73 -42.65 17.70 4.17
CA GLU A 73 -43.30 18.71 3.33
C GLU A 73 -44.53 18.13 2.65
N ALA A 74 -44.44 16.93 2.11
CA ALA A 74 -45.55 16.25 1.47
C ALA A 74 -46.69 15.96 2.47
N ASP A 75 -46.34 15.51 3.67
CA ASP A 75 -47.31 15.26 4.72
C ASP A 75 -47.99 16.52 5.22
N GLU A 76 -47.27 17.62 5.39
CA GLU A 76 -47.83 18.94 5.73
C GLU A 76 -48.76 19.45 4.67
N TRP A 77 -48.36 19.33 3.42
CA TRP A 77 -49.19 19.70 2.28
C TRP A 77 -50.51 18.90 2.24
N ALA A 78 -50.43 17.58 2.48
CA ALA A 78 -51.61 16.73 2.53
C ALA A 78 -52.54 17.12 3.70
N ASN A 79 -51.98 17.49 4.86
CA ASN A 79 -52.74 17.93 6.01
C ASN A 79 -53.42 19.29 5.80
N ARG A 80 -52.78 20.19 5.07
CA ARG A 80 -53.36 21.52 4.75
C ARG A 80 -54.54 21.44 3.79
N ARG A 81 -54.57 20.41 2.95
CA ARG A 81 -55.70 20.21 2.01
C ARG A 81 -56.94 19.62 2.66
N ARG A 82 -56.83 19.14 3.86
CA ARG A 82 -57.98 18.68 4.65
C ARG A 82 -58.56 19.85 5.39
#